data_16cfa4b3a8b959676b1fb46d0696c350
#
_entry.id   16cfa4b3a8b959676b1fb46d0696c350
#
_cell.length_a   1.000
_cell.length_b   1.000
_cell.length_c   1.000
_cell.angle_alpha   90.00
_cell.angle_beta   90.00
_cell.angle_gamma   90.00
#
_symmetry.space_group_name_H-M   'P 1'
#
loop_
_entity.id
_entity.type
_entity.pdbx_description
1 polymer ?
#
loop_
_entity_poly.entity_id
_entity_poly.type
_entity_poly.pdbx_seq_one_letter_code
_entity_poly.pdbx_strand_id
1 'polypeptide(L)'
;MVYSNINQLTLITNRQSEMEQRLADPNQSQARREQTWSNAGKQEGKYLRFLRTRDAPENYQTLKIIGKGAFGEVKLVQKKQDGKVYAMKSLIKSEMFKKDQLAHVRAERDILAESDSPWVVKLYTTFQDADFLYMLMEFLPGGDLMTMLIKYEIFSEDITRFYIAEIVLAIEAVHKYGFIHR
;
A
#
# COMPACT_ATOMS: atom_id res chain seq x y z
N MET A 1 -2.31 -12.75 -19.80
CA MET A 1 -1.15 -11.86 -20.03
C MET A 1 -1.50 -10.57 -20.79
N VAL A 2 -2.33 -10.58 -21.83
CA VAL A 2 -2.66 -9.38 -22.64
C VAL A 2 -3.50 -8.33 -21.88
N TYR A 3 -4.46 -8.74 -21.06
CA TYR A 3 -5.32 -7.82 -20.28
C TYR A 3 -4.58 -7.06 -19.16
N SER A 4 -3.49 -7.58 -18.63
CA SER A 4 -2.66 -6.90 -17.63
C SER A 4 -1.92 -5.69 -18.23
N ASN A 5 -1.46 -5.79 -19.48
CA ASN A 5 -0.72 -4.72 -20.15
C ASN A 5 -1.61 -3.53 -20.56
N ILE A 6 -2.85 -3.79 -20.99
CA ILE A 6 -3.78 -2.73 -21.42
C ILE A 6 -4.16 -1.84 -20.22
N ASN A 7 -4.49 -2.45 -19.07
CA ASN A 7 -4.82 -1.69 -17.85
C ASN A 7 -3.61 -0.89 -17.31
N GLN A 8 -2.39 -1.42 -17.44
CA GLN A 8 -1.18 -0.70 -17.04
C GLN A 8 -0.90 0.51 -17.95
N LEU A 9 -1.06 0.35 -19.25
CA LEU A 9 -0.90 1.46 -20.21
C LEU A 9 -1.94 2.56 -19.98
N THR A 10 -3.19 2.20 -19.71
CA THR A 10 -4.27 3.16 -19.42
C THR A 10 -3.99 3.93 -18.12
N LEU A 11 -3.50 3.28 -17.08
CA LEU A 11 -3.11 3.93 -15.82
C LEU A 11 -1.94 4.90 -16.00
N ILE A 12 -0.92 4.49 -16.77
CA ILE A 12 0.23 5.37 -17.10
C ILE A 12 -0.24 6.59 -17.88
N THR A 13 -1.11 6.40 -18.88
CA THR A 13 -1.64 7.49 -19.71
C THR A 13 -2.49 8.47 -18.90
N ASN A 14 -3.35 7.98 -17.99
CA ASN A 14 -4.17 8.84 -17.13
C ASN A 14 -3.30 9.65 -16.16
N ARG A 15 -2.28 9.05 -15.55
CA ARG A 15 -1.34 9.74 -14.67
C ARG A 15 -0.52 10.80 -15.42
N GLN A 16 -0.10 10.49 -16.63
CA GLN A 16 0.60 11.46 -17.48
C GLN A 16 -0.28 12.66 -17.79
N SER A 17 -1.53 12.43 -18.18
CA SER A 17 -2.52 13.48 -18.46
C SER A 17 -2.81 14.34 -17.22
N GLU A 18 -2.99 13.75 -16.05
CA GLU A 18 -3.17 14.50 -14.79
C GLU A 18 -1.94 15.37 -14.46
N MET A 19 -0.75 14.85 -14.72
CA MET A 19 0.48 15.59 -14.49
C MET A 19 0.64 16.75 -15.46
N GLU A 20 0.34 16.55 -16.73
CA GLU A 20 0.35 17.59 -17.76
C GLU A 20 -0.64 18.70 -17.41
N GLN A 21 -1.84 18.37 -16.91
CA GLN A 21 -2.81 19.36 -16.42
C GLN A 21 -2.30 20.17 -15.23
N ARG A 22 -1.64 19.53 -14.26
CA ARG A 22 -1.03 20.23 -13.12
C ARG A 22 0.11 21.16 -13.53
N LEU A 23 0.89 20.78 -14.53
CA LEU A 23 2.00 21.58 -15.06
C LEU A 23 1.53 22.74 -15.95
N ALA A 24 0.34 22.64 -16.51
CA ALA A 24 -0.27 23.67 -17.36
C ALA A 24 -0.84 24.87 -16.57
N ASP A 25 -0.85 24.82 -15.21
CA ASP A 25 -1.33 25.93 -14.39
C ASP A 25 -0.46 27.17 -14.60
N PRO A 26 -1.01 28.27 -15.17
CA PRO A 26 -0.27 29.47 -15.51
C PRO A 26 0.23 30.24 -14.28
N ASN A 27 -0.32 29.96 -13.08
CA ASN A 27 0.01 30.66 -11.86
C ASN A 27 1.25 30.06 -11.12
N GLN A 28 1.82 28.98 -11.65
CA GLN A 28 3.01 28.37 -11.04
C GLN A 28 4.31 28.97 -11.60
N SER A 29 5.25 29.26 -10.70
CA SER A 29 6.60 29.67 -11.09
C SER A 29 7.34 28.53 -11.80
N GLN A 30 8.27 28.87 -12.69
CA GLN A 30 9.08 27.91 -13.45
C GLN A 30 9.80 26.92 -12.52
N ALA A 31 10.42 27.41 -11.44
CA ALA A 31 11.11 26.58 -10.45
C ALA A 31 10.17 25.55 -9.80
N ARG A 32 8.93 25.95 -9.51
CA ARG A 32 7.92 25.06 -8.93
C ARG A 32 7.45 23.98 -9.93
N ARG A 33 7.34 24.33 -11.20
CA ARG A 33 7.03 23.37 -12.27
C ARG A 33 8.14 22.33 -12.43
N GLU A 34 9.40 22.77 -12.47
CA GLU A 34 10.57 21.87 -12.57
C GLU A 34 10.68 20.94 -11.38
N GLN A 35 10.43 21.44 -10.17
CA GLN A 35 10.41 20.62 -8.96
C GLN A 35 9.26 19.59 -8.97
N THR A 36 8.07 20.02 -9.39
CA THR A 36 6.90 19.13 -9.52
C THR A 36 7.17 18.03 -10.55
N TRP A 37 7.74 18.38 -11.71
CA TRP A 37 8.13 17.43 -12.76
C TRP A 37 9.19 16.43 -12.25
N SER A 38 10.24 16.92 -11.60
CA SER A 38 11.30 16.08 -11.04
C SER A 38 10.76 15.09 -10.00
N ASN A 39 9.90 15.57 -9.09
CA ASN A 39 9.29 14.72 -8.07
C ASN A 39 8.36 13.67 -8.69
N ALA A 40 7.56 14.06 -9.66
CA ALA A 40 6.68 13.16 -10.38
C ALA A 40 7.45 12.08 -11.15
N GLY A 41 8.53 12.44 -11.83
CA GLY A 41 9.42 11.47 -12.50
C GLY A 41 10.08 10.48 -11.53
N LYS A 42 10.47 10.95 -10.34
CA LYS A 42 10.99 10.07 -9.27
C LYS A 42 9.95 9.10 -8.76
N GLN A 43 8.72 9.58 -8.53
CA GLN A 43 7.59 8.74 -8.08
C GLN A 43 7.22 7.70 -9.15
N GLU A 44 7.08 8.12 -10.41
CA GLU A 44 6.80 7.21 -11.50
C GLU A 44 7.89 6.16 -11.69
N GLY A 45 9.16 6.56 -11.63
CA GLY A 45 10.29 5.62 -11.68
C GLY A 45 10.30 4.62 -10.53
N LYS A 46 9.88 5.04 -9.32
CA LYS A 46 9.74 4.19 -8.13
C LYS A 46 8.59 3.18 -8.31
N TYR A 47 7.45 3.67 -8.82
CA TYR A 47 6.28 2.85 -9.11
C TYR A 47 6.54 1.82 -10.22
N LEU A 48 7.19 2.21 -11.32
CA LEU A 48 7.53 1.29 -12.39
C LEU A 48 8.55 0.22 -11.95
N ARG A 49 9.51 0.58 -11.11
CA ARG A 49 10.41 -0.41 -10.49
C ARG A 49 9.66 -1.38 -9.60
N PHE A 50 8.74 -0.88 -8.80
CA PHE A 50 7.87 -1.68 -7.94
C PHE A 50 7.03 -2.69 -8.75
N LEU A 51 6.42 -2.27 -9.87
CA LEU A 51 5.67 -3.14 -10.77
C LEU A 51 6.52 -4.21 -11.47
N ARG A 52 7.83 -3.94 -11.64
CA ARG A 52 8.79 -4.88 -12.27
C ARG A 52 9.41 -5.86 -11.30
N THR A 53 9.17 -5.71 -10.00
CA THR A 53 9.74 -6.63 -9.01
C THR A 53 9.19 -8.03 -9.25
N ARG A 54 10.11 -8.98 -9.48
CA ARG A 54 9.81 -10.41 -9.59
C ARG A 54 10.24 -11.06 -8.29
N ASP A 55 9.35 -11.09 -7.33
CA ASP A 55 9.55 -11.83 -6.09
C ASP A 55 8.61 -13.03 -6.05
N ALA A 56 8.88 -13.98 -5.15
CA ALA A 56 8.13 -15.21 -5.05
C ALA A 56 7.98 -15.61 -3.58
N PRO A 57 6.88 -16.30 -3.20
CA PRO A 57 6.64 -16.67 -1.81
C PRO A 57 7.74 -17.60 -1.26
N GLU A 58 8.41 -18.38 -2.13
CA GLU A 58 9.51 -19.29 -1.77
C GLU A 58 10.75 -18.56 -1.23
N ASN A 59 10.91 -17.27 -1.53
CA ASN A 59 12.00 -16.44 -1.02
C ASN A 59 11.84 -16.07 0.45
N TYR A 60 10.69 -16.41 1.03
CA TYR A 60 10.32 -16.06 2.41
C TYR A 60 10.06 -17.31 3.24
N GLN A 61 10.49 -17.26 4.49
CA GLN A 61 10.15 -18.24 5.52
C GLN A 61 9.02 -17.66 6.38
N THR A 62 7.90 -18.38 6.48
CA THR A 62 6.81 -18.02 7.39
C THR A 62 7.22 -18.30 8.83
N LEU A 63 7.12 -17.28 9.68
CA LEU A 63 7.39 -17.38 11.10
C LEU A 63 6.09 -17.59 11.89
N LYS A 64 5.05 -16.79 11.59
CA LYS A 64 3.78 -16.82 12.33
C LYS A 64 2.66 -16.21 11.50
N ILE A 65 1.43 -16.67 11.68
CA ILE A 65 0.24 -15.97 11.20
C ILE A 65 -0.09 -14.88 12.23
N ILE A 66 -0.22 -13.64 11.77
CA ILE A 66 -0.48 -12.46 12.61
C ILE A 66 -1.85 -11.84 12.38
N GLY A 67 -2.56 -12.24 11.31
CA GLY A 67 -3.92 -11.80 11.04
C GLY A 67 -4.63 -12.72 10.07
N LYS A 68 -5.95 -12.78 10.16
CA LYS A 68 -6.83 -13.45 9.19
C LYS A 68 -7.91 -12.48 8.76
N GLY A 69 -8.13 -12.39 7.46
CA GLY A 69 -9.16 -11.55 6.85
C GLY A 69 -10.14 -12.35 6.00
N ALA A 70 -11.14 -11.67 5.48
CA ALA A 70 -12.21 -12.29 4.67
C ALA A 70 -11.71 -12.91 3.35
N PHE A 71 -10.55 -12.50 2.85
CA PHE A 71 -10.00 -12.92 1.54
C PHE A 71 -8.63 -13.58 1.65
N GLY A 72 -8.10 -13.76 2.86
CA GLY A 72 -6.78 -14.33 3.05
C GLY A 72 -6.22 -14.11 4.45
N GLU A 73 -4.91 -14.12 4.55
CA GLU A 73 -4.21 -14.04 5.83
C GLU A 73 -2.98 -13.12 5.76
N VAL A 74 -2.56 -12.62 6.91
CA VAL A 74 -1.31 -11.88 7.07
C VAL A 74 -0.34 -12.72 7.88
N LYS A 75 0.84 -12.93 7.33
CA LYS A 75 1.93 -13.71 7.93
C LYS A 75 3.10 -12.81 8.28
N LEU A 76 3.70 -13.07 9.42
CA LEU A 76 5.06 -12.63 9.70
C LEU A 76 6.01 -13.52 8.94
N VAL A 77 6.82 -12.94 8.07
CA VAL A 77 7.76 -13.68 7.23
C VAL A 77 9.16 -13.10 7.32
N GLN A 78 10.15 -13.97 7.15
CA GLN A 78 11.56 -13.59 7.06
C GLN A 78 12.08 -13.85 5.67
N LYS A 79 12.72 -12.86 5.05
CA LYS A 79 13.36 -13.01 3.74
C LYS A 79 14.62 -13.84 3.90
N LYS A 80 14.73 -14.95 3.16
CA LYS A 80 15.83 -15.92 3.26
C LYS A 80 17.19 -15.32 2.89
N GLN A 81 17.20 -14.32 1.99
CA GLN A 81 18.44 -13.74 1.46
C GLN A 81 19.14 -12.83 2.47
N ASP A 82 18.39 -12.01 3.20
CA ASP A 82 18.95 -10.94 4.06
C ASP A 82 18.47 -11.00 5.53
N GLY A 83 17.63 -11.98 5.86
CA GLY A 83 17.09 -12.20 7.21
C GLY A 83 16.09 -11.13 7.69
N LYS A 84 15.73 -10.17 6.86
CA LYS A 84 14.77 -9.12 7.22
C LYS A 84 13.36 -9.66 7.39
N VAL A 85 12.64 -9.08 8.33
CA VAL A 85 11.29 -9.49 8.71
C VAL A 85 10.25 -8.52 8.13
N TYR A 86 9.14 -9.10 7.63
CA TYR A 86 8.07 -8.37 6.95
C TYR A 86 6.70 -8.94 7.34
N ALA A 87 5.66 -8.14 7.13
CA ALA A 87 4.28 -8.62 7.10
C ALA A 87 3.89 -8.94 5.64
N MET A 88 3.52 -10.18 5.37
CA MET A 88 3.05 -10.60 4.05
C MET A 88 1.55 -10.85 4.08
N LYS A 89 0.79 -10.02 3.38
CA LYS A 89 -0.65 -10.22 3.16
C LYS A 89 -0.84 -11.07 1.92
N SER A 90 -1.46 -12.24 2.08
CA SER A 90 -1.78 -13.19 1.00
C SER A 90 -3.28 -13.15 0.76
N LEU A 91 -3.70 -12.90 -0.48
CA LEU A 91 -5.11 -12.76 -0.87
C LEU A 91 -5.47 -13.82 -1.91
N ILE A 92 -6.54 -14.56 -1.67
CA ILE A 92 -7.02 -15.64 -2.55
C ILE A 92 -7.74 -15.03 -3.76
N LYS A 93 -7.22 -15.23 -4.96
CA LYS A 93 -7.75 -14.65 -6.20
C LYS A 93 -9.20 -15.06 -6.46
N SER A 94 -9.53 -16.33 -6.28
CA SER A 94 -10.89 -16.86 -6.52
C SER A 94 -11.94 -16.19 -5.61
N GLU A 95 -11.60 -15.91 -4.34
CA GLU A 95 -12.51 -15.23 -3.41
C GLU A 95 -12.71 -13.76 -3.77
N MET A 96 -11.65 -13.10 -4.24
CA MET A 96 -11.74 -11.70 -4.70
C MET A 96 -12.60 -11.57 -5.95
N PHE A 97 -12.50 -12.53 -6.90
CA PHE A 97 -13.35 -12.56 -8.09
C PHE A 97 -14.82 -12.77 -7.74
N LYS A 98 -15.14 -13.73 -6.88
CA LYS A 98 -16.50 -14.03 -6.44
C LYS A 98 -17.21 -12.84 -5.78
N LYS A 99 -16.46 -12.00 -5.08
CA LYS A 99 -17.00 -10.88 -4.30
C LYS A 99 -16.76 -9.51 -4.94
N ASP A 100 -16.33 -9.48 -6.19
CA ASP A 100 -16.03 -8.26 -6.97
C ASP A 100 -15.10 -7.26 -6.24
N GLN A 101 -14.09 -7.79 -5.52
CA GLN A 101 -13.19 -6.97 -4.69
C GLN A 101 -11.88 -6.59 -5.38
N LEU A 102 -11.68 -6.97 -6.63
CA LEU A 102 -10.45 -6.71 -7.37
C LEU A 102 -10.11 -5.23 -7.48
N ALA A 103 -11.11 -4.39 -7.76
CA ALA A 103 -10.93 -2.94 -7.87
C ALA A 103 -10.48 -2.35 -6.52
N HIS A 104 -11.06 -2.83 -5.41
CA HIS A 104 -10.71 -2.40 -4.05
C HIS A 104 -9.28 -2.77 -3.68
N VAL A 105 -8.88 -4.02 -3.94
CA VAL A 105 -7.53 -4.51 -3.65
C VAL A 105 -6.48 -3.80 -4.50
N ARG A 106 -6.81 -3.48 -5.77
CA ARG A 106 -5.93 -2.69 -6.63
C ARG A 106 -5.75 -1.27 -6.10
N ALA A 107 -6.84 -0.62 -5.71
CA ALA A 107 -6.79 0.73 -5.13
C ALA A 107 -5.99 0.75 -3.83
N GLU A 108 -6.20 -0.22 -2.93
CA GLU A 108 -5.41 -0.38 -1.70
C GLU A 108 -3.91 -0.51 -2.01
N ARG A 109 -3.56 -1.39 -2.93
CA ARG A 109 -2.17 -1.59 -3.36
C ARG A 109 -1.55 -0.32 -3.93
N ASP A 110 -2.27 0.38 -4.79
CA ASP A 110 -1.75 1.57 -5.49
C ASP A 110 -1.47 2.70 -4.49
N ILE A 111 -2.35 2.90 -3.53
CA ILE A 111 -2.16 3.87 -2.46
C ILE A 111 -0.96 3.52 -1.57
N LEU A 112 -0.86 2.25 -1.15
CA LEU A 112 0.28 1.80 -0.35
C LEU A 112 1.60 1.92 -1.11
N ALA A 113 1.58 1.75 -2.45
CA ALA A 113 2.76 1.88 -3.30
C ALA A 113 3.17 3.36 -3.51
N GLU A 114 2.20 4.27 -3.53
CA GLU A 114 2.41 5.70 -3.81
C GLU A 114 2.64 6.52 -2.54
N SER A 115 2.11 6.06 -1.41
CA SER A 115 2.20 6.80 -0.14
C SER A 115 3.64 6.91 0.36
N ASP A 116 4.07 8.14 0.60
CA ASP A 116 5.31 8.44 1.33
C ASP A 116 5.00 8.95 2.76
N SER A 117 3.75 8.80 3.22
CA SER A 117 3.32 9.22 4.54
C SER A 117 3.87 8.32 5.64
N PRO A 118 4.42 8.86 6.74
CA PRO A 118 4.85 8.06 7.89
C PRO A 118 3.67 7.43 8.65
N TRP A 119 2.44 7.88 8.37
CA TRP A 119 1.21 7.40 8.98
C TRP A 119 0.59 6.20 8.25
N VAL A 120 1.14 5.82 7.11
CA VAL A 120 0.67 4.69 6.30
C VAL A 120 1.76 3.64 6.24
N VAL A 121 1.39 2.39 6.48
CA VAL A 121 2.32 1.26 6.45
C VAL A 121 3.02 1.17 5.08
N LYS A 122 4.33 0.96 5.12
CA LYS A 122 5.13 0.91 3.89
C LYS A 122 4.93 -0.40 3.14
N LEU A 123 4.63 -0.31 1.86
CA LEU A 123 4.62 -1.44 0.95
C LEU A 123 5.98 -1.57 0.24
N TYR A 124 6.64 -2.72 0.37
CA TYR A 124 7.95 -2.97 -0.22
C TYR A 124 7.87 -3.56 -1.62
N THR A 125 6.99 -4.52 -1.83
CA THR A 125 6.80 -5.17 -3.13
C THR A 125 5.46 -5.89 -3.17
N THR A 126 5.00 -6.19 -4.39
CA THR A 126 3.90 -7.11 -4.63
C THR A 126 4.29 -8.14 -5.67
N PHE A 127 3.80 -9.33 -5.51
CA PHE A 127 3.97 -10.43 -6.46
C PHE A 127 2.76 -11.34 -6.42
N GLN A 128 2.71 -12.32 -7.31
CA GLN A 128 1.58 -13.21 -7.42
C GLN A 128 2.00 -14.56 -7.99
N ASP A 129 1.26 -15.58 -7.63
CA ASP A 129 1.28 -16.89 -8.26
C ASP A 129 -0.06 -17.20 -8.95
N ALA A 130 -0.35 -18.49 -9.22
CA ALA A 130 -1.61 -18.89 -9.86
C ALA A 130 -2.83 -18.54 -8.99
N ASP A 131 -2.74 -18.72 -7.67
CA ASP A 131 -3.90 -18.70 -6.76
C ASP A 131 -3.94 -17.46 -5.87
N PHE A 132 -2.79 -16.81 -5.61
CA PHE A 132 -2.67 -15.73 -4.63
C PHE A 132 -2.08 -14.45 -5.20
N LEU A 133 -2.51 -13.33 -4.62
CA LEU A 133 -1.80 -12.04 -4.64
C LEU A 133 -1.10 -11.84 -3.31
N TYR A 134 0.14 -11.36 -3.36
CA TYR A 134 0.96 -11.08 -2.18
C TYR A 134 1.33 -9.61 -2.12
N MET A 135 1.19 -9.02 -0.94
CA MET A 135 1.69 -7.69 -0.60
C MET A 135 2.68 -7.82 0.55
N LEU A 136 3.92 -7.42 0.31
CA LEU A 136 4.98 -7.43 1.32
C LEU A 136 5.08 -6.05 1.95
N MET A 137 4.75 -5.96 3.22
CA MET A 137 4.62 -4.71 3.95
C MET A 137 5.58 -4.66 5.13
N GLU A 138 5.76 -3.47 5.66
CA GLU A 138 6.40 -3.24 6.95
C GLU A 138 5.72 -4.04 8.05
N PHE A 139 6.53 -4.65 8.92
CA PHE A 139 6.03 -5.31 10.12
C PHE A 139 6.08 -4.35 11.31
N LEU A 140 4.94 -4.13 11.94
CA LEU A 140 4.78 -3.30 13.13
C LEU A 140 4.55 -4.20 14.34
N PRO A 141 5.56 -4.36 15.23
CA PRO A 141 5.50 -5.34 16.31
C PRO A 141 4.56 -4.96 17.46
N GLY A 142 4.07 -3.71 17.49
CA GLY A 142 3.22 -3.19 18.57
C GLY A 142 1.81 -3.80 18.64
N GLY A 143 1.37 -4.52 17.59
CA GLY A 143 0.01 -5.05 17.49
C GLY A 143 -1.02 -4.00 17.07
N ASP A 144 -2.26 -4.18 17.48
CA ASP A 144 -3.38 -3.32 17.12
C ASP A 144 -4.09 -2.74 18.37
N LEU A 145 -4.83 -1.66 18.18
CA LEU A 145 -5.52 -0.96 19.27
C LEU A 145 -6.62 -1.80 19.92
N MET A 146 -7.25 -2.71 19.18
CA MET A 146 -8.28 -3.59 19.73
C MET A 146 -7.65 -4.58 20.73
N THR A 147 -6.54 -5.21 20.36
CA THR A 147 -5.79 -6.12 21.26
C THR A 147 -5.32 -5.37 22.50
N MET A 148 -4.87 -4.12 22.32
CA MET A 148 -4.45 -3.26 23.43
C MET A 148 -5.65 -2.90 24.34
N LEU A 149 -6.80 -2.56 23.77
CA LEU A 149 -8.02 -2.28 24.53
C LEU A 149 -8.52 -3.51 25.31
N ILE A 150 -8.49 -4.68 24.71
CA ILE A 150 -8.84 -5.94 25.40
C ILE A 150 -7.92 -6.18 26.60
N LYS A 151 -6.63 -5.86 26.47
CA LYS A 151 -5.65 -6.07 27.53
C LYS A 151 -5.81 -5.08 28.71
N TYR A 152 -6.09 -3.83 28.41
CA TYR A 152 -6.14 -2.75 29.40
C TYR A 152 -7.56 -2.32 29.77
N GLU A 153 -8.57 -2.86 29.11
CA GLU A 153 -10.02 -2.63 29.29
C GLU A 153 -10.44 -1.19 28.99
N ILE A 154 -9.73 -0.20 29.50
CA ILE A 154 -10.03 1.22 29.32
C ILE A 154 -8.74 1.98 28.97
N PHE A 155 -8.84 2.90 28.01
CA PHE A 155 -7.81 3.90 27.78
C PHE A 155 -8.10 5.19 28.51
N SER A 156 -7.08 5.80 29.08
CA SER A 156 -7.20 7.17 29.58
C SER A 156 -7.49 8.15 28.43
N GLU A 157 -8.05 9.29 28.74
CA GLU A 157 -8.36 10.33 27.75
C GLU A 157 -7.11 10.78 26.99
N ASP A 158 -5.97 10.91 27.66
CA ASP A 158 -4.71 11.31 27.03
C ASP A 158 -4.20 10.28 26.03
N ILE A 159 -4.25 8.99 26.38
CA ILE A 159 -3.90 7.89 25.47
C ILE A 159 -4.84 7.86 24.27
N THR A 160 -6.14 8.02 24.53
CA THR A 160 -7.16 8.05 23.47
C THR A 160 -6.91 9.23 22.51
N ARG A 161 -6.67 10.42 23.06
CA ARG A 161 -6.39 11.64 22.28
C ARG A 161 -5.17 11.46 21.39
N PHE A 162 -4.10 10.85 21.93
CA PHE A 162 -2.87 10.56 21.17
C PHE A 162 -3.15 9.66 19.97
N TYR A 163 -3.78 8.50 20.16
CA TYR A 163 -4.06 7.59 19.06
C TYR A 163 -5.08 8.13 18.05
N ILE A 164 -6.10 8.86 18.51
CA ILE A 164 -7.05 9.49 17.61
C ILE A 164 -6.38 10.54 16.74
N ALA A 165 -5.44 11.33 17.29
CA ALA A 165 -4.69 12.29 16.49
C ALA A 165 -3.87 11.62 15.39
N GLU A 166 -3.18 10.51 15.67
CA GLU A 166 -2.44 9.74 14.68
C GLU A 166 -3.37 9.12 13.62
N ILE A 167 -4.54 8.60 14.02
CA ILE A 167 -5.54 8.07 13.09
C ILE A 167 -6.06 9.15 12.15
N VAL A 168 -6.32 10.36 12.65
CA VAL A 168 -6.74 11.51 11.82
C VAL A 168 -5.69 11.83 10.76
N LEU A 169 -4.41 11.87 11.14
CA LEU A 169 -3.31 12.10 10.19
C LEU A 169 -3.18 10.97 9.15
N ALA A 170 -3.40 9.73 9.57
CA ALA A 170 -3.39 8.58 8.67
C ALA A 170 -4.56 8.64 7.65
N ILE A 171 -5.77 8.97 8.12
CA ILE A 171 -6.95 9.11 7.26
C ILE A 171 -6.77 10.30 6.30
N GLU A 172 -6.26 11.44 6.78
CA GLU A 172 -5.94 12.59 5.92
C GLU A 172 -4.95 12.19 4.82
N ALA A 173 -3.89 11.46 5.17
CA ALA A 173 -2.91 10.99 4.21
C ALA A 173 -3.55 10.10 3.12
N VAL A 174 -4.45 9.21 3.49
CA VAL A 174 -5.16 8.31 2.57
C VAL A 174 -6.17 9.10 1.71
N HIS A 175 -6.89 10.05 2.28
CA HIS A 175 -7.85 10.89 1.56
C HIS A 175 -7.19 11.79 0.53
N LYS A 176 -5.94 12.22 0.74
CA LYS A 176 -5.17 12.98 -0.27
C LYS A 176 -4.95 12.20 -1.57
N TYR A 177 -5.02 10.88 -1.53
CA TYR A 177 -5.00 10.00 -2.71
C TYR A 177 -6.39 9.69 -3.28
N GLY A 178 -7.45 10.33 -2.76
CA GLY A 178 -8.83 10.11 -3.20
C GLY A 178 -9.44 8.76 -2.77
N PHE A 179 -8.83 8.10 -1.78
CA PHE A 179 -9.29 6.80 -1.31
C PHE A 179 -10.06 6.94 0.01
N ILE A 180 -11.21 6.26 0.09
CA ILE A 180 -11.99 6.14 1.30
C ILE A 180 -11.79 4.74 1.87
N HIS A 181 -11.18 4.65 3.03
CA HIS A 181 -11.02 3.40 3.75
C HIS A 181 -12.37 2.97 4.33
N ARG A 182 -12.85 1.80 3.92
CA ARG A 182 -14.13 1.24 4.36
C ARG A 182 -13.92 0.07 5.30
#